data_1cad37f6543e728f0c0f1a4c90308ad0
#
_entry.id   1cad37f6543e728f0c0f1a4c90308ad0
#
_cell.length_a   1.000
_cell.length_b   1.000
_cell.length_c   1.000
_cell.angle_alpha   90.00
_cell.angle_beta   90.00
_cell.angle_gamma   90.00
#
_symmetry.space_group_name_H-M   'P 1'
#
loop_
_entity.id
_entity.type
_entity.pdbx_description
1 polymer ?
#
loop_
_entity_poly.entity_id
_entity_poly.type
_entity_poly.pdbx_seq_one_letter_code
_entity_poly.pdbx_strand_id
1 'polypeptide(L)'
;MKRGWIPIMGVCLVLSFSACKQLLPYQDTSLTAEQRAEDLLPRLTLEEKVSLMQNASPAIPRLGIKEYEWWNEALHGVGRAGLATVFPQSIGMGASFNDSLLYEVFNATSDEARVKSRIFGESGVLKRYQGLTFWTPNVNIFRDPRWGRGQETYGEDPYLTGQMGMAVVRGLQGPEDARYDKLHACAKHFAVHSGPEWNRHSFDAENIDPRDLWETYLPAFKDLVQKAHVKEVMCAYNRFEGEPCCGSNRLLMQILRDEWGYKGIVVSDCGAISDFYRPGTHGTHPDKEHASAAAVRTGTDLECGSEYASLAEAVKAGLIDEKEIDISLKRLLTARFELGEMDEQPAWSEIPASVLNSKEHQALALRMARESLVLLQNKNNILPLNTHLKIAVMGPNANDSVMQWGNYNGIPAHTVTLLEAVRAKLPEGQIIYEPGCDRVDGKTLQSLFDECSINGKPGFLAEYWNNRDREGEVVAADQISTPFHFATTGATTFAPGVEITNFSARYESVFRPSQSGDVAFR
;
A
#
# COMPACT_ATOMS: atom_id res chain seq x y z
N MET A 1 -62.42 -64.70 -30.28
CA MET A 1 -61.16 -64.84 -29.54
C MET A 1 -60.12 -63.85 -30.10
N LYS A 2 -59.94 -62.74 -29.42
CA LYS A 2 -58.90 -61.78 -29.75
C LYS A 2 -57.98 -61.62 -28.51
N ARG A 3 -56.73 -62.05 -28.62
CA ARG A 3 -55.69 -61.93 -27.58
C ARG A 3 -55.12 -60.49 -27.64
N GLY A 4 -55.29 -59.73 -26.53
CA GLY A 4 -54.63 -58.43 -26.35
C GLY A 4 -53.20 -58.63 -25.86
N TRP A 5 -52.26 -57.94 -26.45
CA TRP A 5 -50.88 -57.77 -26.01
C TRP A 5 -50.80 -56.55 -25.12
N ILE A 6 -50.27 -56.69 -23.89
CA ILE A 6 -49.94 -55.60 -22.97
C ILE A 6 -48.44 -55.31 -23.18
N PRO A 7 -47.98 -54.08 -23.49
CA PRO A 7 -46.57 -53.79 -23.52
C PRO A 7 -46.11 -53.47 -22.08
N ILE A 8 -45.08 -54.16 -21.62
CA ILE A 8 -44.38 -53.90 -20.38
C ILE A 8 -43.45 -52.71 -20.65
N MET A 9 -43.78 -51.54 -20.08
CA MET A 9 -42.98 -50.34 -20.12
C MET A 9 -41.89 -50.42 -19.00
N GLY A 10 -40.67 -50.79 -19.39
CA GLY A 10 -39.53 -50.82 -18.49
C GLY A 10 -39.11 -49.38 -18.14
N VAL A 11 -39.29 -49.00 -16.88
CA VAL A 11 -38.75 -47.75 -16.31
C VAL A 11 -37.28 -47.95 -16.01
N CYS A 12 -36.39 -47.43 -16.86
CA CYS A 12 -34.96 -47.31 -16.55
C CYS A 12 -34.78 -46.18 -15.50
N LEU A 13 -34.57 -46.53 -14.26
CA LEU A 13 -34.15 -45.60 -13.23
C LEU A 13 -32.68 -45.23 -13.48
N VAL A 14 -32.41 -44.09 -14.07
CA VAL A 14 -31.06 -43.51 -14.19
C VAL A 14 -30.73 -42.92 -12.84
N LEU A 15 -30.02 -43.69 -12.02
CA LEU A 15 -29.36 -43.20 -10.80
C LEU A 15 -28.23 -42.27 -11.24
N SER A 16 -28.49 -40.97 -11.23
CA SER A 16 -27.45 -39.93 -11.33
C SER A 16 -26.64 -39.97 -10.04
N PHE A 17 -25.52 -40.67 -10.05
CA PHE A 17 -24.48 -40.48 -9.04
C PHE A 17 -23.89 -39.08 -9.20
N SER A 18 -24.47 -38.10 -8.51
CA SER A 18 -23.74 -36.87 -8.18
C SER A 18 -22.55 -37.29 -7.32
N ALA A 19 -21.39 -37.42 -7.92
CA ALA A 19 -20.16 -37.56 -7.16
C ALA A 19 -20.04 -36.28 -6.31
N CYS A 20 -20.38 -36.34 -5.02
CA CYS A 20 -19.97 -35.35 -4.05
C CYS A 20 -18.45 -35.21 -4.17
N LYS A 21 -17.98 -34.13 -4.75
CA LYS A 21 -16.56 -33.81 -4.80
C LYS A 21 -16.12 -33.68 -3.34
N GLN A 22 -15.41 -34.66 -2.82
CA GLN A 22 -14.92 -34.63 -1.46
C GLN A 22 -13.99 -33.44 -1.34
N LEU A 23 -14.37 -32.45 -0.52
CA LEU A 23 -13.54 -31.28 -0.23
C LEU A 23 -12.23 -31.75 0.41
N LEU A 24 -11.13 -31.21 -0.07
CA LEU A 24 -9.84 -31.42 0.60
C LEU A 24 -9.82 -30.61 1.91
N PRO A 25 -9.07 -31.06 2.95
CA PRO A 25 -9.10 -30.38 4.24
C PRO A 25 -8.78 -28.86 4.16
N TYR A 26 -7.85 -28.43 3.29
CA TYR A 26 -7.59 -27.00 3.14
C TYR A 26 -8.75 -26.20 2.56
N GLN A 27 -9.73 -26.85 1.92
CA GLN A 27 -10.95 -26.23 1.38
C GLN A 27 -12.09 -26.23 2.41
N ASP A 28 -11.95 -26.95 3.52
CA ASP A 28 -12.94 -27.02 4.58
C ASP A 28 -12.85 -25.78 5.47
N THR A 29 -13.81 -24.88 5.30
CA THR A 29 -13.89 -23.64 6.08
C THR A 29 -14.21 -23.85 7.56
N SER A 30 -14.59 -25.03 8.02
CA SER A 30 -14.76 -25.33 9.44
C SER A 30 -13.44 -25.51 10.19
N LEU A 31 -12.34 -25.79 9.48
CA LEU A 31 -11.00 -25.91 10.04
C LEU A 31 -10.37 -24.53 10.26
N THR A 32 -9.40 -24.48 11.19
CA THR A 32 -8.63 -23.24 11.42
C THR A 32 -7.73 -22.91 10.23
N ALA A 33 -7.36 -21.65 10.08
CA ALA A 33 -6.43 -21.20 9.05
C ALA A 33 -5.11 -21.99 9.07
N GLU A 34 -4.59 -22.27 10.26
CA GLU A 34 -3.37 -23.02 10.45
C GLU A 34 -3.52 -24.49 9.99
N GLN A 35 -4.61 -25.17 10.36
CA GLN A 35 -4.89 -26.56 9.92
C GLN A 35 -5.04 -26.65 8.40
N ARG A 36 -5.67 -25.64 7.78
CA ARG A 36 -5.81 -25.55 6.33
C ARG A 36 -4.46 -25.36 5.65
N ALA A 37 -3.60 -24.49 6.19
CA ALA A 37 -2.25 -24.26 5.70
C ALA A 37 -1.38 -25.54 5.82
N GLU A 38 -1.48 -26.27 6.93
CA GLU A 38 -0.78 -27.53 7.14
C GLU A 38 -1.16 -28.63 6.12
N ASP A 39 -2.42 -28.70 5.71
CA ASP A 39 -2.87 -29.65 4.68
C ASP A 39 -2.47 -29.21 3.26
N LEU A 40 -2.46 -27.88 3.00
CA LEU A 40 -2.13 -27.35 1.67
C LEU A 40 -0.62 -27.42 1.36
N LEU A 41 0.22 -27.12 2.34
CA LEU A 41 1.67 -27.00 2.20
C LEU A 41 2.34 -28.21 1.53
N PRO A 42 2.12 -29.47 1.96
CA PRO A 42 2.76 -30.65 1.35
C PRO A 42 2.23 -30.99 -0.05
N ARG A 43 1.20 -30.29 -0.53
CA ARG A 43 0.64 -30.47 -1.89
C ARG A 43 1.35 -29.61 -2.94
N LEU A 44 2.17 -28.66 -2.51
CA LEU A 44 2.93 -27.76 -3.37
C LEU A 44 4.27 -28.38 -3.75
N THR A 45 4.71 -28.17 -4.99
CA THR A 45 6.10 -28.46 -5.41
C THR A 45 7.04 -27.38 -4.88
N LEU A 46 8.34 -27.63 -4.87
CA LEU A 46 9.34 -26.64 -4.44
C LEU A 46 9.22 -25.33 -5.23
N GLU A 47 9.08 -25.42 -6.55
CA GLU A 47 8.94 -24.25 -7.42
C GLU A 47 7.66 -23.47 -7.13
N GLU A 48 6.54 -24.15 -6.83
CA GLU A 48 5.30 -23.48 -6.42
C GLU A 48 5.44 -22.84 -5.05
N LYS A 49 6.09 -23.50 -4.08
CA LYS A 49 6.37 -22.95 -2.75
C LYS A 49 7.15 -21.62 -2.87
N VAL A 50 8.24 -21.65 -3.61
CA VAL A 50 9.11 -20.48 -3.83
C VAL A 50 8.35 -19.34 -4.53
N SER A 51 7.52 -19.66 -5.52
CA SER A 51 6.76 -18.65 -6.25
C SER A 51 5.73 -17.90 -5.37
N LEU A 52 5.21 -18.57 -4.34
CA LEU A 52 4.24 -18.00 -3.39
C LEU A 52 4.89 -17.11 -2.32
N MET A 53 6.22 -17.08 -2.22
CA MET A 53 6.97 -16.29 -1.24
C MET A 53 7.39 -14.91 -1.77
N GLN A 54 6.89 -14.49 -2.92
CA GLN A 54 7.11 -13.18 -3.52
C GLN A 54 5.85 -12.32 -3.41
N ASN A 55 6.02 -10.99 -3.36
CA ASN A 55 4.87 -10.09 -3.22
C ASN A 55 3.81 -10.24 -4.32
N ALA A 56 4.21 -10.57 -5.53
CA ALA A 56 3.32 -10.95 -6.64
C ALA A 56 3.25 -12.47 -6.72
N SER A 57 2.43 -13.08 -5.88
CA SER A 57 2.26 -14.54 -5.81
C SER A 57 1.37 -15.02 -6.95
N PRO A 58 1.84 -15.93 -7.83
CA PRO A 58 1.07 -16.43 -8.96
C PRO A 58 -0.06 -17.36 -8.52
N ALA A 59 -1.03 -17.58 -9.42
CA ALA A 59 -2.05 -18.61 -9.22
C ALA A 59 -1.45 -20.02 -9.32
N ILE A 60 -2.00 -20.96 -8.54
CA ILE A 60 -1.73 -22.41 -8.67
C ILE A 60 -3.06 -23.11 -9.00
N PRO A 61 -3.48 -23.12 -10.29
CA PRO A 61 -4.83 -23.54 -10.68
C PRO A 61 -5.20 -24.96 -10.29
N ARG A 62 -4.23 -25.90 -10.28
CA ARG A 62 -4.48 -27.29 -9.88
C ARG A 62 -4.92 -27.46 -8.43
N LEU A 63 -4.62 -26.47 -7.57
CA LEU A 63 -5.02 -26.41 -6.16
C LEU A 63 -6.07 -25.33 -5.90
N GLY A 64 -6.55 -24.64 -6.93
CA GLY A 64 -7.53 -23.57 -6.78
C GLY A 64 -6.98 -22.33 -6.06
N ILE A 65 -5.66 -22.19 -5.95
CA ILE A 65 -5.02 -21.00 -5.39
C ILE A 65 -5.06 -19.90 -6.43
N LYS A 66 -5.67 -18.76 -6.06
CA LYS A 66 -5.70 -17.56 -6.88
C LYS A 66 -4.36 -16.82 -6.78
N GLU A 67 -4.04 -16.02 -7.81
CA GLU A 67 -2.95 -15.06 -7.69
C GLU A 67 -3.25 -14.05 -6.57
N TYR A 68 -2.19 -13.52 -5.95
CA TYR A 68 -2.33 -12.57 -4.85
C TYR A 68 -1.20 -11.55 -4.86
N GLU A 69 -1.53 -10.28 -4.65
CA GLU A 69 -0.55 -9.21 -4.51
C GLU A 69 -0.52 -8.72 -3.05
N TRP A 70 0.64 -8.93 -2.41
CA TRP A 70 0.84 -8.60 -1.00
C TRP A 70 1.07 -7.11 -0.76
N TRP A 71 1.54 -6.37 -1.77
CA TRP A 71 1.87 -4.96 -1.61
C TRP A 71 0.65 -4.07 -1.74
N ASN A 72 0.13 -3.63 -0.60
CA ASN A 72 -0.89 -2.59 -0.51
C ASN A 72 -0.50 -1.56 0.54
N GLU A 73 -1.02 -0.33 0.44
CA GLU A 73 -0.65 0.78 1.30
C GLU A 73 -1.88 1.56 1.75
N ALA A 74 -1.86 2.00 3.01
CA ALA A 74 -2.95 2.77 3.58
C ALA A 74 -2.49 3.75 4.68
N LEU A 75 -1.41 4.50 4.46
CA LEU A 75 -0.86 5.42 5.47
C LEU A 75 -1.88 6.46 5.95
N HIS A 76 -2.81 6.89 5.07
CA HIS A 76 -3.86 7.85 5.38
C HIS A 76 -5.07 7.72 4.44
N GLY A 77 -5.60 6.54 4.33
CA GLY A 77 -6.61 6.08 3.37
C GLY A 77 -6.02 5.10 2.37
N VAL A 78 -6.87 4.37 1.64
CA VAL A 78 -6.41 3.34 0.69
C VAL A 78 -5.56 3.95 -0.41
N GLY A 79 -4.29 3.59 -0.46
CA GLY A 79 -3.30 4.16 -1.35
C GLY A 79 -3.32 3.53 -2.75
N ARG A 80 -3.09 4.35 -3.77
CA ARG A 80 -2.79 3.96 -5.17
C ARG A 80 -3.79 2.99 -5.82
N ALA A 81 -5.01 2.97 -5.32
CA ALA A 81 -6.10 2.13 -5.82
C ALA A 81 -7.32 2.96 -6.29
N GLY A 82 -7.11 4.14 -6.85
CA GLY A 82 -8.13 5.04 -7.36
C GLY A 82 -8.86 5.84 -6.29
N LEU A 83 -10.15 6.14 -6.51
CA LEU A 83 -10.96 6.94 -5.60
C LEU A 83 -10.98 6.32 -4.19
N ALA A 84 -10.62 7.11 -3.19
CA ALA A 84 -10.70 6.75 -1.78
C ALA A 84 -10.90 8.01 -0.93
N THR A 85 -11.36 7.84 0.30
CA THR A 85 -11.25 8.92 1.28
C THR A 85 -9.79 9.13 1.63
N VAL A 86 -9.27 10.34 1.44
CA VAL A 86 -7.92 10.73 1.81
C VAL A 86 -7.96 11.52 3.11
N PHE A 87 -7.33 10.98 4.13
CA PHE A 87 -7.20 11.60 5.44
C PHE A 87 -5.93 12.45 5.51
N PRO A 88 -5.73 13.29 6.55
CA PRO A 88 -4.47 13.97 6.77
C PRO A 88 -3.29 13.00 6.79
N GLN A 89 -2.10 13.46 6.39
CA GLN A 89 -0.88 12.67 6.48
C GLN A 89 -0.62 12.21 7.91
N SER A 90 0.02 11.06 8.10
CA SER A 90 0.23 10.42 9.40
C SER A 90 0.84 11.37 10.44
N ILE A 91 1.81 12.21 10.05
CA ILE A 91 2.44 13.20 10.94
C ILE A 91 1.42 14.23 11.48
N GLY A 92 0.47 14.65 10.65
CA GLY A 92 -0.62 15.53 11.07
C GLY A 92 -1.60 14.80 12.00
N MET A 93 -1.95 13.54 11.68
CA MET A 93 -2.81 12.73 12.55
C MET A 93 -2.14 12.49 13.93
N GLY A 94 -0.82 12.29 13.97
CA GLY A 94 -0.06 12.19 15.21
C GLY A 94 -0.18 13.44 16.09
N ALA A 95 -0.22 14.63 15.49
CA ALA A 95 -0.36 15.90 16.22
C ALA A 95 -1.72 16.08 16.92
N SER A 96 -2.73 15.26 16.60
CA SER A 96 -4.01 15.26 17.30
C SER A 96 -3.96 14.68 18.71
N PHE A 97 -3.00 13.80 19.01
CA PHE A 97 -2.94 13.00 20.26
C PHE A 97 -4.22 12.18 20.52
N ASN A 98 -5.00 11.86 19.48
CA ASN A 98 -6.30 11.20 19.58
C ASN A 98 -6.26 9.82 18.88
N ASP A 99 -5.84 8.81 19.62
CA ASP A 99 -5.77 7.42 19.17
C ASP A 99 -7.15 6.83 18.87
N SER A 100 -8.17 7.23 19.63
CA SER A 100 -9.55 6.78 19.42
C SER A 100 -10.08 7.26 18.06
N LEU A 101 -9.85 8.52 17.72
CA LEU A 101 -10.22 9.05 16.40
C LEU A 101 -9.40 8.40 15.28
N LEU A 102 -8.13 8.13 15.54
CA LEU A 102 -7.27 7.42 14.58
C LEU A 102 -7.77 5.99 14.32
N TYR A 103 -8.23 5.29 15.35
CA TYR A 103 -8.90 4.00 15.19
C TYR A 103 -10.14 4.11 14.25
N GLU A 104 -11.01 5.11 14.44
CA GLU A 104 -12.17 5.36 13.56
C GLU A 104 -11.73 5.57 12.10
N VAL A 105 -10.66 6.35 11.87
CA VAL A 105 -10.07 6.60 10.54
C VAL A 105 -9.64 5.31 9.87
N PHE A 106 -8.92 4.44 10.58
CA PHE A 106 -8.42 3.20 9.99
C PHE A 106 -9.46 2.10 9.90
N ASN A 107 -10.49 2.13 10.74
CA ASN A 107 -11.66 1.28 10.56
C ASN A 107 -12.43 1.67 9.28
N ALA A 108 -12.64 2.96 9.01
CA ALA A 108 -13.22 3.44 7.76
C ALA A 108 -12.35 3.09 6.54
N THR A 109 -11.02 3.22 6.68
CA THR A 109 -10.07 2.84 5.64
C THR A 109 -10.15 1.34 5.32
N SER A 110 -10.29 0.48 6.33
CA SER A 110 -10.41 -0.97 6.14
C SER A 110 -11.75 -1.37 5.49
N ASP A 111 -12.83 -0.64 5.76
CA ASP A 111 -14.11 -0.83 5.04
C ASP A 111 -13.94 -0.53 3.54
N GLU A 112 -13.33 0.61 3.21
CA GLU A 112 -13.05 0.95 1.81
C GLU A 112 -12.12 -0.07 1.14
N ALA A 113 -11.10 -0.55 1.84
CA ALA A 113 -10.17 -1.54 1.32
C ALA A 113 -10.85 -2.87 0.97
N ARG A 114 -11.72 -3.39 1.85
CA ARG A 114 -12.50 -4.60 1.60
C ARG A 114 -13.43 -4.47 0.40
N VAL A 115 -14.13 -3.36 0.30
CA VAL A 115 -15.01 -3.07 -0.84
C VAL A 115 -14.21 -2.99 -2.14
N LYS A 116 -13.08 -2.30 -2.12
CA LYS A 116 -12.21 -2.16 -3.31
C LYS A 116 -11.65 -3.50 -3.77
N SER A 117 -11.12 -4.30 -2.84
CA SER A 117 -10.60 -5.63 -3.14
C SER A 117 -11.69 -6.54 -3.75
N ARG A 118 -12.93 -6.49 -3.24
CA ARG A 118 -14.06 -7.22 -3.80
C ARG A 118 -14.38 -6.76 -5.23
N ILE A 119 -14.51 -5.46 -5.47
CA ILE A 119 -14.82 -4.90 -6.79
C ILE A 119 -13.73 -5.27 -7.81
N PHE A 120 -12.45 -5.16 -7.42
CA PHE A 120 -11.35 -5.55 -8.30
C PHE A 120 -11.31 -7.06 -8.54
N GLY A 121 -11.58 -7.87 -7.51
CA GLY A 121 -11.66 -9.34 -7.61
C GLY A 121 -12.75 -9.83 -8.57
N GLU A 122 -13.85 -9.09 -8.73
CA GLU A 122 -14.90 -9.37 -9.71
C GLU A 122 -14.38 -9.31 -11.16
N SER A 123 -13.31 -8.55 -11.42
CA SER A 123 -12.62 -8.52 -12.72
C SER A 123 -11.70 -9.74 -12.96
N GLY A 124 -11.54 -10.60 -11.98
CA GLY A 124 -10.82 -11.87 -12.04
C GLY A 124 -9.34 -11.82 -11.66
N VAL A 125 -8.72 -10.64 -11.54
CA VAL A 125 -7.29 -10.49 -11.27
C VAL A 125 -7.05 -9.34 -10.29
N LEU A 126 -6.51 -9.65 -9.11
CA LEU A 126 -6.04 -8.63 -8.16
C LEU A 126 -4.62 -8.20 -8.54
N LYS A 127 -4.46 -6.90 -8.74
CA LYS A 127 -3.15 -6.26 -9.01
C LYS A 127 -2.60 -5.60 -7.74
N ARG A 128 -1.38 -5.08 -7.84
CA ARG A 128 -0.75 -4.28 -6.79
C ARG A 128 -1.69 -3.18 -6.30
N TYR A 129 -1.75 -2.99 -4.99
CA TYR A 129 -2.66 -2.08 -4.26
C TYR A 129 -4.14 -2.50 -4.24
N GLN A 130 -4.45 -3.76 -4.59
CA GLN A 130 -5.83 -4.25 -4.64
C GLN A 130 -6.10 -5.43 -3.69
N GLY A 131 -5.08 -5.88 -2.95
CA GLY A 131 -5.16 -6.97 -1.99
C GLY A 131 -5.65 -6.53 -0.61
N LEU A 132 -5.38 -7.36 0.40
CA LEU A 132 -5.89 -7.23 1.77
C LEU A 132 -4.79 -7.13 2.85
N THR A 133 -3.53 -7.16 2.43
CA THR A 133 -2.34 -7.01 3.28
C THR A 133 -1.79 -5.60 3.09
N PHE A 134 -1.76 -4.80 4.15
CA PHE A 134 -1.44 -3.38 4.06
C PHE A 134 -0.15 -3.06 4.83
N TRP A 135 0.87 -2.59 4.12
CA TRP A 135 2.17 -2.28 4.71
C TRP A 135 2.15 -0.93 5.44
N THR A 136 1.35 -0.89 6.48
CA THR A 136 1.00 0.24 7.34
C THR A 136 0.73 -0.27 8.76
N PRO A 137 1.19 0.44 9.84
CA PRO A 137 1.75 1.79 9.92
C PRO A 137 3.28 1.87 9.79
N ASN A 138 3.78 3.07 9.45
CA ASN A 138 5.18 3.42 9.63
C ASN A 138 5.39 3.96 11.06
N VAL A 139 6.05 3.18 11.91
CA VAL A 139 6.32 3.52 13.31
C VAL A 139 7.80 3.84 13.57
N ASN A 140 8.54 4.20 12.54
CA ASN A 140 9.88 4.74 12.72
C ASN A 140 9.82 6.11 13.41
N ILE A 141 10.85 6.41 14.19
CA ILE A 141 10.95 7.67 14.93
C ILE A 141 11.48 8.77 14.01
N PHE A 142 10.74 9.88 13.89
CA PHE A 142 11.12 11.02 13.07
C PHE A 142 12.15 11.89 13.83
N ARG A 143 13.43 11.57 13.70
CA ARG A 143 14.53 12.21 14.43
C ARG A 143 15.17 13.38 13.71
N ASP A 144 15.21 13.33 12.38
CA ASP A 144 15.93 14.30 11.56
C ASP A 144 15.02 14.83 10.46
N PRO A 145 14.80 16.15 10.34
CA PRO A 145 13.92 16.73 9.33
C PRO A 145 14.40 16.51 7.87
N ARG A 146 15.65 16.09 7.67
CA ARG A 146 16.18 15.73 6.35
C ARG A 146 15.71 14.36 5.88
N TRP A 147 15.14 13.54 6.76
CA TRP A 147 14.58 12.27 6.37
C TRP A 147 13.30 12.46 5.53
N GLY A 148 13.35 12.03 4.26
CA GLY A 148 12.29 12.28 3.28
C GLY A 148 10.95 11.59 3.55
N ARG A 149 10.89 10.64 4.52
CA ARG A 149 9.68 9.87 4.87
C ARG A 149 9.06 10.28 6.20
N GLY A 150 9.48 11.39 6.79
CA GLY A 150 8.96 11.85 8.08
C GLY A 150 7.43 12.04 8.10
N GLN A 151 6.83 12.49 6.99
CA GLN A 151 5.37 12.66 6.89
C GLN A 151 4.58 11.34 7.03
N GLU A 152 5.21 10.19 6.86
CA GLU A 152 4.58 8.87 6.99
C GLU A 152 4.44 8.44 8.46
N THR A 153 5.08 9.12 9.40
CA THR A 153 5.24 8.74 10.80
C THR A 153 4.37 9.57 11.74
N TYR A 154 4.35 9.19 13.02
CA TYR A 154 3.56 9.86 14.07
C TYR A 154 4.38 10.81 14.94
N GLY A 155 5.66 11.07 14.59
CA GLY A 155 6.51 12.02 15.28
C GLY A 155 7.77 11.41 15.88
N GLU A 156 8.34 12.10 16.85
CA GLU A 156 9.62 11.75 17.48
C GLU A 156 9.48 10.99 18.82
N ASP A 157 8.28 10.99 19.40
CA ASP A 157 8.02 10.36 20.69
C ASP A 157 7.68 8.87 20.53
N PRO A 158 8.43 7.93 21.14
CA PRO A 158 8.21 6.50 20.99
C PRO A 158 6.88 6.02 21.59
N TYR A 159 6.44 6.63 22.69
CA TYR A 159 5.18 6.27 23.35
C TYR A 159 3.98 6.68 22.51
N LEU A 160 3.94 7.94 22.06
CA LEU A 160 2.89 8.44 21.17
C LEU A 160 2.84 7.59 19.89
N THR A 161 3.99 7.31 19.28
CA THR A 161 4.08 6.49 18.07
C THR A 161 3.53 5.08 18.32
N GLY A 162 3.80 4.48 19.47
CA GLY A 162 3.24 3.19 19.87
C GLY A 162 1.72 3.23 20.02
N GLN A 163 1.16 4.23 20.72
CA GLN A 163 -0.30 4.36 20.91
C GLN A 163 -1.02 4.57 19.58
N MET A 164 -0.53 5.51 18.74
CA MET A 164 -1.09 5.76 17.43
C MET A 164 -0.96 4.53 16.51
N GLY A 165 0.19 3.87 16.51
CA GLY A 165 0.41 2.65 15.74
C GLY A 165 -0.54 1.51 16.14
N MET A 166 -0.79 1.32 17.43
CA MET A 166 -1.76 0.31 17.90
C MET A 166 -3.19 0.63 17.44
N ALA A 167 -3.59 1.89 17.46
CA ALA A 167 -4.90 2.31 16.95
C ALA A 167 -5.05 2.00 15.45
N VAL A 168 -4.00 2.24 14.67
CA VAL A 168 -3.96 1.88 13.23
C VAL A 168 -4.10 0.38 13.03
N VAL A 169 -3.31 -0.43 13.73
CA VAL A 169 -3.35 -1.89 13.61
C VAL A 169 -4.74 -2.42 13.91
N ARG A 170 -5.34 -2.01 15.04
CA ARG A 170 -6.67 -2.46 15.43
C ARG A 170 -7.76 -2.01 14.45
N GLY A 171 -7.68 -0.77 13.94
CA GLY A 171 -8.61 -0.25 12.94
C GLY A 171 -8.53 -1.00 11.60
N LEU A 172 -7.33 -1.37 11.17
CA LEU A 172 -7.12 -2.14 9.94
C LEU A 172 -7.53 -3.61 10.10
N GLN A 173 -7.10 -4.27 11.18
CA GLN A 173 -7.30 -5.71 11.35
C GLN A 173 -8.72 -6.08 11.77
N GLY A 174 -9.48 -5.11 12.32
CA GLY A 174 -10.85 -5.34 12.78
C GLY A 174 -10.92 -6.02 14.16
N PRO A 175 -12.10 -6.51 14.59
CA PRO A 175 -12.29 -7.16 15.87
C PRO A 175 -11.47 -8.45 16.02
N GLU A 176 -10.83 -8.65 17.16
CA GLU A 176 -9.98 -9.82 17.44
C GLU A 176 -10.77 -11.14 17.49
N ASP A 177 -12.08 -11.09 17.77
CA ASP A 177 -12.99 -12.25 17.82
C ASP A 177 -13.68 -12.53 16.48
N ALA A 178 -13.39 -11.75 15.44
CA ALA A 178 -13.92 -12.00 14.11
C ALA A 178 -13.36 -13.32 13.54
N ARG A 179 -14.19 -14.03 12.78
CA ARG A 179 -13.78 -15.26 12.12
C ARG A 179 -12.64 -15.06 11.12
N TYR A 180 -12.67 -13.94 10.43
CA TYR A 180 -11.66 -13.54 9.46
C TYR A 180 -11.15 -12.16 9.83
N ASP A 181 -9.86 -11.96 9.73
CA ASP A 181 -9.26 -10.64 9.85
C ASP A 181 -9.81 -9.72 8.77
N LYS A 182 -10.06 -8.45 9.13
CA LYS A 182 -10.58 -7.50 8.14
C LYS A 182 -9.50 -7.14 7.13
N LEU A 183 -8.30 -6.84 7.58
CA LEU A 183 -7.07 -6.68 6.80
C LEU A 183 -5.89 -7.20 7.64
N HIS A 184 -4.74 -7.36 7.01
CA HIS A 184 -3.49 -7.45 7.75
C HIS A 184 -2.78 -6.10 7.74
N ALA A 185 -2.35 -5.64 8.91
CA ALA A 185 -1.50 -4.47 9.09
C ALA A 185 -0.03 -4.91 9.19
N CYS A 186 0.89 -4.01 8.83
CA CYS A 186 2.32 -4.26 8.84
C CYS A 186 3.08 -3.13 9.53
N ALA A 187 3.75 -3.44 10.63
CA ALA A 187 4.63 -2.48 11.31
C ALA A 187 5.95 -2.31 10.53
N LYS A 188 6.28 -1.10 10.13
CA LYS A 188 7.48 -0.81 9.33
C LYS A 188 8.25 0.41 9.82
N HIS A 189 9.53 0.47 9.56
CA HIS A 189 10.47 -0.50 9.01
C HIS A 189 11.40 -0.96 10.12
N PHE A 190 11.50 -2.25 10.38
CA PHE A 190 12.19 -2.84 11.54
C PHE A 190 13.64 -3.15 11.22
N ALA A 191 14.67 -2.45 11.76
CA ALA A 191 14.56 -1.39 12.76
C ALA A 191 15.63 -0.31 12.51
N VAL A 192 15.57 0.76 13.34
CA VAL A 192 16.53 1.89 13.30
C VAL A 192 16.62 2.52 11.91
N HIS A 193 15.46 2.72 11.25
CA HIS A 193 15.34 3.24 9.89
C HIS A 193 14.77 4.65 9.89
N SER A 194 15.60 5.67 10.04
CA SER A 194 15.24 7.10 9.95
C SER A 194 16.45 7.97 9.58
N GLY A 195 17.34 7.39 8.80
CA GLY A 195 18.52 8.09 8.25
C GLY A 195 18.22 8.81 6.93
N PRO A 196 19.21 9.51 6.38
CA PRO A 196 19.07 10.19 5.08
C PRO A 196 18.72 9.22 3.95
N GLU A 197 17.79 9.60 3.08
CA GLU A 197 17.29 8.75 2.01
C GLU A 197 18.36 8.36 0.97
N TRP A 198 19.35 9.21 0.75
CA TRP A 198 20.37 9.00 -0.28
C TRP A 198 21.28 7.77 -0.04
N ASN A 199 21.39 7.29 1.19
CA ASN A 199 22.23 6.13 1.54
C ASN A 199 21.42 4.99 2.20
N ARG A 200 20.10 4.98 2.14
CA ARG A 200 19.26 3.97 2.80
C ARG A 200 19.62 2.52 2.46
N HIS A 201 20.13 2.28 1.24
CA HIS A 201 20.53 0.96 0.74
C HIS A 201 21.96 0.53 1.15
N SER A 202 22.71 1.40 1.80
CA SER A 202 24.10 1.13 2.23
C SER A 202 24.36 1.51 3.69
N PHE A 203 23.43 2.23 4.33
CA PHE A 203 23.57 2.68 5.70
C PHE A 203 23.71 1.50 6.67
N ASP A 204 24.60 1.66 7.66
CA ASP A 204 24.73 0.74 8.78
C ASP A 204 24.46 1.49 10.09
N ALA A 205 23.51 1.02 10.87
CA ALA A 205 23.23 1.54 12.20
C ALA A 205 24.21 0.89 13.20
N GLU A 206 25.43 1.41 13.24
CA GLU A 206 26.50 0.93 14.11
C GLU A 206 26.55 1.72 15.42
N ASN A 207 27.03 1.07 16.48
CA ASN A 207 27.26 1.68 17.79
C ASN A 207 26.02 2.34 18.40
N ILE A 208 24.85 1.73 18.20
CA ILE A 208 23.62 2.19 18.81
C ILE A 208 23.70 1.93 20.31
N ASP A 209 23.54 3.00 21.11
CA ASP A 209 23.47 2.85 22.55
C ASP A 209 22.31 1.89 22.92
N PRO A 210 22.55 0.87 23.75
CA PRO A 210 21.48 -0.05 24.16
C PRO A 210 20.25 0.64 24.72
N ARG A 211 20.41 1.75 25.41
CA ARG A 211 19.31 2.55 25.93
C ARG A 211 18.50 3.17 24.80
N ASP A 212 19.15 3.76 23.79
CA ASP A 212 18.48 4.32 22.64
C ASP A 212 17.72 3.24 21.85
N LEU A 213 18.33 2.05 21.71
CA LEU A 213 17.67 0.93 21.05
C LEU A 213 16.37 0.55 21.76
N TRP A 214 16.43 0.34 23.09
CA TRP A 214 15.32 -0.19 23.88
C TRP A 214 14.32 0.86 24.36
N GLU A 215 14.69 2.13 24.45
CA GLU A 215 13.80 3.21 24.89
C GLU A 215 13.27 4.08 23.74
N THR A 216 13.92 4.06 22.56
CA THR A 216 13.52 4.89 21.41
C THR A 216 13.09 4.09 20.19
N TYR A 217 13.95 3.18 19.70
CA TYR A 217 13.71 2.55 18.40
C TYR A 217 12.78 1.34 18.43
N LEU A 218 12.79 0.56 19.48
CA LEU A 218 12.04 -0.70 19.58
C LEU A 218 10.67 -0.59 20.26
N PRO A 219 10.37 0.38 21.15
CA PRO A 219 9.14 0.36 21.95
C PRO A 219 7.86 0.31 21.11
N ALA A 220 7.75 1.14 20.06
CA ALA A 220 6.57 1.16 19.22
C ALA A 220 6.34 -0.21 18.54
N PHE A 221 7.36 -0.84 17.97
CA PHE A 221 7.27 -2.18 17.40
C PHE A 221 6.86 -3.22 18.42
N LYS A 222 7.45 -3.19 19.61
CA LYS A 222 7.10 -4.10 20.71
C LYS A 222 5.62 -3.97 21.09
N ASP A 223 5.12 -2.76 21.22
CA ASP A 223 3.72 -2.50 21.53
C ASP A 223 2.78 -3.02 20.44
N LEU A 224 3.11 -2.79 19.16
CA LEU A 224 2.30 -3.31 18.05
C LEU A 224 2.30 -4.84 18.01
N VAL A 225 3.43 -5.48 18.30
CA VAL A 225 3.55 -6.94 18.34
C VAL A 225 2.79 -7.54 19.52
N GLN A 226 3.05 -7.04 20.74
CA GLN A 226 2.59 -7.70 21.96
C GLN A 226 1.21 -7.24 22.44
N LYS A 227 0.76 -6.02 22.07
CA LYS A 227 -0.50 -5.44 22.57
C LYS A 227 -1.55 -5.25 21.47
N ALA A 228 -1.13 -5.06 20.22
CA ALA A 228 -2.05 -4.91 19.09
C ALA A 228 -2.03 -6.11 18.13
N HIS A 229 -1.18 -7.11 18.38
CA HIS A 229 -1.10 -8.35 17.61
C HIS A 229 -0.98 -8.14 16.11
N VAL A 230 -0.09 -7.21 15.70
CA VAL A 230 0.14 -6.88 14.30
C VAL A 230 0.50 -8.14 13.50
N LYS A 231 -0.13 -8.34 12.35
CA LYS A 231 0.02 -9.56 11.53
C LYS A 231 1.32 -9.60 10.74
N GLU A 232 1.84 -8.44 10.36
CA GLU A 232 3.06 -8.35 9.56
C GLU A 232 4.05 -7.35 10.17
N VAL A 233 5.34 -7.61 9.99
CA VAL A 233 6.45 -6.71 10.29
C VAL A 233 7.34 -6.62 9.07
N MET A 234 7.66 -5.41 8.62
CA MET A 234 8.58 -5.21 7.49
C MET A 234 9.98 -4.90 7.99
N CYS A 235 10.96 -5.71 7.60
CA CYS A 235 12.36 -5.43 7.87
C CYS A 235 12.89 -4.30 6.98
N ALA A 236 13.78 -3.49 7.52
CA ALA A 236 14.26 -2.26 6.89
C ALA A 236 15.36 -2.50 5.84
N TYR A 237 15.60 -1.49 5.00
CA TYR A 237 16.68 -1.50 4.01
C TYR A 237 18.08 -1.54 4.63
N ASN A 238 18.31 -0.82 5.73
CA ASN A 238 19.64 -0.63 6.29
C ASN A 238 20.20 -1.91 6.95
N ARG A 239 21.49 -1.86 7.25
CA ARG A 239 22.11 -2.79 8.18
C ARG A 239 21.90 -2.32 9.62
N PHE A 240 21.97 -3.28 10.52
CA PHE A 240 22.02 -3.08 11.95
C PHE A 240 23.22 -3.85 12.53
N GLU A 241 24.21 -3.13 13.04
CA GLU A 241 25.46 -3.69 13.57
C GLU A 241 26.14 -4.68 12.59
N GLY A 242 26.21 -4.31 11.31
CA GLY A 242 26.84 -5.06 10.24
C GLY A 242 25.93 -6.08 9.54
N GLU A 243 24.82 -6.50 10.14
CA GLU A 243 23.85 -7.42 9.53
C GLU A 243 22.77 -6.65 8.76
N PRO A 244 22.39 -7.04 7.53
CA PRO A 244 21.19 -6.51 6.89
C PRO A 244 19.97 -6.73 7.79
N CYS A 245 19.11 -5.74 7.99
CA CYS A 245 17.93 -5.90 8.84
C CYS A 245 17.06 -7.10 8.45
N CYS A 246 16.92 -7.37 7.13
CA CYS A 246 16.17 -8.52 6.62
C CYS A 246 16.94 -9.85 6.70
N GLY A 247 18.16 -9.85 7.19
CA GLY A 247 19.01 -11.01 7.45
C GLY A 247 19.58 -11.01 8.87
N SER A 248 19.06 -10.16 9.76
CA SER A 248 19.59 -10.03 11.12
C SER A 248 19.03 -11.08 12.06
N ASN A 249 19.90 -11.96 12.51
CA ASN A 249 19.56 -12.92 13.55
C ASN A 249 19.17 -12.22 14.86
N ARG A 250 19.86 -11.14 15.21
CA ARG A 250 19.57 -10.39 16.43
C ARG A 250 18.18 -9.74 16.40
N LEU A 251 17.85 -9.02 15.32
CA LEU A 251 16.56 -8.32 15.22
C LEU A 251 15.40 -9.30 15.04
N LEU A 252 15.50 -10.21 14.05
CA LEU A 252 14.36 -11.00 13.64
C LEU A 252 14.17 -12.26 14.49
N MET A 253 15.25 -12.98 14.83
CA MET A 253 15.12 -14.20 15.62
C MET A 253 15.14 -13.90 17.11
N GLN A 254 16.21 -13.30 17.65
CA GLN A 254 16.35 -13.14 19.10
C GLN A 254 15.33 -12.16 19.67
N ILE A 255 15.18 -10.95 19.10
CA ILE A 255 14.28 -9.93 19.63
C ILE A 255 12.84 -10.19 19.20
N LEU A 256 12.56 -10.26 17.89
CA LEU A 256 11.20 -10.31 17.40
C LEU A 256 10.53 -11.67 17.69
N ARG A 257 11.20 -12.80 17.30
CA ARG A 257 10.61 -14.14 17.43
C ARG A 257 10.71 -14.69 18.86
N ASP A 258 11.91 -14.69 19.46
CA ASP A 258 12.15 -15.36 20.73
C ASP A 258 11.70 -14.52 21.91
N GLU A 259 12.17 -13.26 22.03
CA GLU A 259 11.85 -12.42 23.18
C GLU A 259 10.41 -11.90 23.16
N TRP A 260 9.92 -11.40 22.00
CA TRP A 260 8.56 -10.86 21.89
C TRP A 260 7.51 -11.91 21.53
N GLY A 261 7.92 -13.12 21.14
CA GLY A 261 7.02 -14.23 20.81
C GLY A 261 6.26 -14.07 19.51
N TYR A 262 6.76 -13.26 18.57
CA TYR A 262 6.08 -12.95 17.32
C TYR A 262 5.87 -14.18 16.42
N LYS A 263 4.63 -14.41 15.98
CA LYS A 263 4.24 -15.55 15.13
C LYS A 263 3.84 -15.16 13.71
N GLY A 264 3.63 -13.86 13.47
CA GLY A 264 3.20 -13.32 12.18
C GLY A 264 4.29 -13.34 11.10
N ILE A 265 3.99 -12.72 9.99
CA ILE A 265 4.85 -12.63 8.80
C ILE A 265 5.92 -11.56 8.99
N VAL A 266 7.14 -11.86 8.54
CA VAL A 266 8.16 -10.85 8.25
C VAL A 266 8.27 -10.69 6.74
N VAL A 267 8.04 -9.47 6.25
CA VAL A 267 8.21 -9.10 4.83
C VAL A 267 9.44 -8.23 4.66
N SER A 268 10.17 -8.40 3.56
CA SER A 268 11.28 -7.49 3.22
C SER A 268 10.75 -6.15 2.68
N ASP A 269 11.45 -5.05 2.95
CA ASP A 269 11.26 -3.86 2.13
C ASP A 269 11.67 -4.13 0.68
N CYS A 270 11.09 -3.37 -0.27
CA CYS A 270 11.18 -3.70 -1.70
C CYS A 270 12.62 -3.63 -2.25
N GLY A 271 13.16 -4.77 -2.65
CA GLY A 271 14.53 -4.91 -3.11
C GLY A 271 15.58 -5.02 -2.00
N ALA A 272 15.19 -5.05 -0.72
CA ALA A 272 16.13 -5.11 0.40
C ALA A 272 17.00 -6.38 0.40
N ILE A 273 16.50 -7.51 -0.12
CA ILE A 273 17.29 -8.73 -0.22
C ILE A 273 18.42 -8.58 -1.26
N SER A 274 18.15 -7.83 -2.35
CA SER A 274 19.17 -7.56 -3.35
C SER A 274 20.31 -6.69 -2.82
N ASP A 275 20.06 -5.89 -1.79
CA ASP A 275 21.09 -5.07 -1.15
C ASP A 275 22.16 -5.90 -0.43
N PHE A 276 21.87 -7.16 -0.07
CA PHE A 276 22.84 -8.04 0.59
C PHE A 276 24.08 -8.28 -0.29
N TYR A 277 23.93 -8.33 -1.61
CA TYR A 277 25.01 -8.75 -2.52
C TYR A 277 25.34 -7.74 -3.63
N ARG A 278 24.47 -6.77 -3.92
CA ARG A 278 24.72 -5.81 -5.01
C ARG A 278 25.90 -4.90 -4.69
N PRO A 279 26.71 -4.54 -5.72
CA PRO A 279 27.81 -3.59 -5.55
C PRO A 279 27.30 -2.21 -5.09
N GLY A 280 27.97 -1.64 -4.08
CA GLY A 280 27.63 -0.32 -3.53
C GLY A 280 26.50 -0.30 -2.51
N THR A 281 25.94 -1.47 -2.18
CA THR A 281 24.97 -1.66 -1.09
C THR A 281 25.64 -2.33 0.12
N HIS A 282 25.09 -3.43 0.65
CA HIS A 282 25.65 -4.06 1.85
C HIS A 282 26.92 -4.89 1.60
N GLY A 283 26.95 -5.64 0.50
CA GLY A 283 28.11 -6.50 0.16
C GLY A 283 28.38 -7.62 1.18
N THR A 284 27.37 -8.07 1.92
CA THR A 284 27.52 -9.10 2.97
C THR A 284 27.42 -10.52 2.44
N HIS A 285 26.87 -10.72 1.25
CA HIS A 285 26.69 -12.03 0.60
C HIS A 285 27.26 -12.01 -0.82
N PRO A 286 27.68 -13.17 -1.35
CA PRO A 286 28.33 -13.22 -2.67
C PRO A 286 27.36 -13.09 -3.85
N ASP A 287 26.13 -13.56 -3.71
CA ASP A 287 25.12 -13.66 -4.77
C ASP A 287 23.69 -13.72 -4.20
N LYS A 288 22.72 -13.80 -5.09
CA LYS A 288 21.29 -13.82 -4.75
C LYS A 288 20.85 -15.12 -4.06
N GLU A 289 21.46 -16.26 -4.39
CA GLU A 289 21.14 -17.55 -3.78
C GLU A 289 21.52 -17.56 -2.30
N HIS A 290 22.72 -17.08 -1.95
CA HIS A 290 23.15 -16.93 -0.55
C HIS A 290 22.32 -15.89 0.18
N ALA A 291 22.01 -14.75 -0.46
CA ALA A 291 21.19 -13.69 0.12
C ALA A 291 19.77 -14.16 0.45
N SER A 292 19.12 -14.85 -0.49
CA SER A 292 17.78 -15.39 -0.31
C SER A 292 17.74 -16.47 0.79
N ALA A 293 18.70 -17.41 0.78
CA ALA A 293 18.81 -18.45 1.79
C ALA A 293 19.05 -17.85 3.19
N ALA A 294 19.90 -16.83 3.32
CA ALA A 294 20.18 -16.15 4.58
C ALA A 294 18.92 -15.43 5.11
N ALA A 295 18.21 -14.73 4.25
CA ALA A 295 16.98 -14.00 4.63
C ALA A 295 15.89 -14.94 5.13
N VAL A 296 15.59 -16.06 4.44
CA VAL A 296 14.61 -17.05 4.88
C VAL A 296 15.04 -17.69 6.19
N ARG A 297 16.30 -18.07 6.32
CA ARG A 297 16.85 -18.70 7.53
C ARG A 297 16.75 -17.81 8.76
N THR A 298 16.88 -16.51 8.59
CA THR A 298 16.72 -15.53 9.66
C THR A 298 15.28 -15.05 9.85
N GLY A 299 14.31 -15.65 9.15
CA GLY A 299 12.88 -15.48 9.40
C GLY A 299 12.17 -14.41 8.57
N THR A 300 12.77 -13.93 7.47
CA THR A 300 12.07 -13.12 6.46
C THR A 300 11.26 -14.05 5.57
N ASP A 301 9.93 -14.03 5.73
CA ASP A 301 9.01 -15.00 5.14
C ASP A 301 8.59 -14.62 3.72
N LEU A 302 8.44 -13.34 3.43
CA LEU A 302 7.95 -12.79 2.18
C LEU A 302 8.94 -11.78 1.61
N GLU A 303 9.20 -11.87 0.33
CA GLU A 303 10.02 -10.88 -0.36
C GLU A 303 9.17 -9.88 -1.16
N CYS A 304 9.45 -8.58 -0.99
CA CYS A 304 9.11 -7.59 -1.99
C CYS A 304 10.27 -7.45 -2.98
N GLY A 305 10.24 -8.24 -4.03
CA GLY A 305 11.35 -8.31 -5.00
C GLY A 305 11.26 -9.52 -5.91
N SER A 306 12.43 -10.00 -6.37
CA SER A 306 12.54 -11.13 -7.28
C SER A 306 13.66 -12.12 -6.88
N GLU A 307 14.35 -11.87 -5.77
CA GLU A 307 15.52 -12.66 -5.39
C GLU A 307 15.11 -14.06 -4.88
N TYR A 308 13.95 -14.17 -4.23
CA TYR A 308 13.42 -15.46 -3.75
C TYR A 308 13.11 -16.44 -4.88
N ALA A 309 13.00 -15.99 -6.14
CA ALA A 309 12.94 -16.90 -7.28
C ALA A 309 14.16 -17.83 -7.34
N SER A 310 15.31 -17.46 -6.73
CA SER A 310 16.52 -18.28 -6.68
C SER A 310 16.56 -19.32 -5.54
N LEU A 311 15.53 -19.36 -4.67
CA LEU A 311 15.50 -20.32 -3.55
C LEU A 311 15.47 -21.78 -4.00
N ALA A 312 14.86 -22.08 -5.15
CA ALA A 312 14.87 -23.45 -5.68
C ALA A 312 16.29 -23.90 -6.06
N GLU A 313 17.10 -23.01 -6.63
CA GLU A 313 18.51 -23.23 -6.91
C GLU A 313 19.34 -23.29 -5.61
N ALA A 314 19.02 -22.46 -4.63
CA ALA A 314 19.66 -22.48 -3.32
C ALA A 314 19.47 -23.82 -2.60
N VAL A 315 18.26 -24.42 -2.68
CA VAL A 315 18.00 -25.78 -2.16
C VAL A 315 18.84 -26.82 -2.89
N LYS A 316 18.87 -26.79 -4.22
CA LYS A 316 19.69 -27.71 -5.04
C LYS A 316 21.18 -27.61 -4.73
N ALA A 317 21.65 -26.42 -4.38
CA ALA A 317 23.04 -26.14 -3.99
C ALA A 317 23.33 -26.50 -2.51
N GLY A 318 22.32 -26.89 -1.72
CA GLY A 318 22.47 -27.20 -0.30
C GLY A 318 22.69 -25.98 0.59
N LEU A 319 22.32 -24.79 0.12
CA LEU A 319 22.43 -23.54 0.89
C LEU A 319 21.29 -23.40 1.90
N ILE A 320 20.13 -24.01 1.67
CA ILE A 320 18.96 -24.02 2.54
C ILE A 320 18.19 -25.32 2.35
N ASP A 321 17.53 -25.80 3.41
CA ASP A 321 16.65 -26.97 3.33
C ASP A 321 15.22 -26.54 2.96
N GLU A 322 14.50 -27.37 2.18
CA GLU A 322 13.08 -27.12 1.84
C GLU A 322 12.20 -26.94 3.07
N LYS A 323 12.53 -27.60 4.19
CA LYS A 323 11.83 -27.47 5.47
C LYS A 323 11.89 -26.04 6.05
N GLU A 324 12.97 -25.30 5.81
CA GLU A 324 13.10 -23.92 6.24
C GLU A 324 12.18 -23.01 5.41
N ILE A 325 12.04 -23.30 4.10
CA ILE A 325 11.06 -22.66 3.20
C ILE A 325 9.63 -22.95 3.69
N ASP A 326 9.35 -24.20 4.08
CA ASP A 326 8.03 -24.63 4.58
C ASP A 326 7.58 -23.84 5.83
N ILE A 327 8.50 -23.50 6.71
CA ILE A 327 8.21 -22.69 7.91
C ILE A 327 7.67 -21.30 7.51
N SER A 328 8.33 -20.64 6.59
CA SER A 328 7.94 -19.32 6.09
C SER A 328 6.64 -19.40 5.28
N LEU A 329 6.55 -20.33 4.34
CA LEU A 329 5.37 -20.47 3.50
C LEU A 329 4.12 -20.85 4.30
N LYS A 330 4.23 -21.66 5.37
CA LYS A 330 3.11 -21.95 6.26
C LYS A 330 2.50 -20.69 6.83
N ARG A 331 3.32 -19.70 7.26
CA ARG A 331 2.82 -18.42 7.76
C ARG A 331 2.06 -17.65 6.68
N LEU A 332 2.58 -17.62 5.46
CA LEU A 332 1.93 -16.93 4.33
C LEU A 332 0.59 -17.58 3.97
N LEU A 333 0.52 -18.89 3.90
CA LEU A 333 -0.72 -19.63 3.64
C LEU A 333 -1.74 -19.41 4.76
N THR A 334 -1.30 -19.44 6.03
CA THR A 334 -2.16 -19.18 7.19
C THR A 334 -2.78 -17.78 7.08
N ALA A 335 -1.99 -16.77 6.76
CA ALA A 335 -2.47 -15.39 6.59
C ALA A 335 -3.53 -15.26 5.50
N ARG A 336 -3.37 -15.92 4.36
CA ARG A 336 -4.38 -15.91 3.28
C ARG A 336 -5.69 -16.57 3.72
N PHE A 337 -5.63 -17.63 4.54
CA PHE A 337 -6.82 -18.25 5.13
C PHE A 337 -7.44 -17.37 6.21
N GLU A 338 -6.66 -16.69 7.05
CA GLU A 338 -7.15 -15.75 8.06
C GLU A 338 -7.91 -14.58 7.41
N LEU A 339 -7.47 -14.11 6.25
CA LEU A 339 -8.16 -13.07 5.47
C LEU A 339 -9.43 -13.57 4.76
N GLY A 340 -9.66 -14.90 4.69
CA GLY A 340 -10.75 -15.50 3.92
C GLY A 340 -10.63 -15.27 2.41
N GLU A 341 -9.43 -14.92 1.92
CA GLU A 341 -9.19 -14.62 0.50
C GLU A 341 -9.29 -15.87 -0.37
N MET A 342 -8.93 -17.03 0.18
CA MET A 342 -8.95 -18.32 -0.52
C MET A 342 -10.33 -19.02 -0.47
N ASP A 343 -11.33 -18.42 0.14
CA ASP A 343 -12.66 -18.99 0.27
C ASP A 343 -13.56 -18.62 -0.92
N GLU A 344 -14.57 -19.45 -1.20
CA GLU A 344 -15.54 -19.19 -2.28
C GLU A 344 -16.44 -17.98 -1.95
N GLN A 345 -16.80 -17.83 -0.66
CA GLN A 345 -17.58 -16.71 -0.18
C GLN A 345 -16.65 -15.65 0.38
N PRO A 346 -16.64 -14.43 -0.20
CA PRO A 346 -15.78 -13.36 0.28
C PRO A 346 -16.12 -12.96 1.72
N ALA A 347 -15.13 -12.98 2.60
CA ALA A 347 -15.28 -12.43 3.94
C ALA A 347 -15.58 -10.92 3.87
N TRP A 348 -16.39 -10.40 4.83
CA TRP A 348 -16.78 -8.98 4.89
C TRP A 348 -17.60 -8.50 3.68
N SER A 349 -18.32 -9.40 3.02
CA SER A 349 -19.13 -9.09 1.83
C SER A 349 -20.35 -8.21 2.13
N GLU A 350 -20.76 -8.13 3.40
CA GLU A 350 -21.85 -7.28 3.89
C GLU A 350 -21.52 -5.78 3.86
N ILE A 351 -20.23 -5.39 3.78
CA ILE A 351 -19.85 -3.98 3.69
C ILE A 351 -20.31 -3.43 2.33
N PRO A 352 -21.23 -2.42 2.32
CA PRO A 352 -21.80 -1.94 1.07
C PRO A 352 -20.81 -1.07 0.28
N ALA A 353 -20.87 -1.11 -1.05
CA ALA A 353 -20.02 -0.29 -1.91
C ALA A 353 -20.17 1.23 -1.69
N SER A 354 -21.29 1.66 -1.11
CA SER A 354 -21.56 3.07 -0.82
C SER A 354 -20.66 3.68 0.25
N VAL A 355 -19.87 2.88 0.99
CA VAL A 355 -18.88 3.41 1.96
C VAL A 355 -17.71 4.10 1.25
N LEU A 356 -17.41 3.76 -0.01
CA LEU A 356 -16.32 4.36 -0.77
C LEU A 356 -16.50 5.87 -0.88
N ASN A 357 -15.57 6.62 -0.26
CA ASN A 357 -15.61 8.08 -0.21
C ASN A 357 -16.98 8.64 0.21
N SER A 358 -17.65 7.97 1.16
CA SER A 358 -18.96 8.35 1.65
C SER A 358 -18.93 9.72 2.34
N LYS A 359 -20.11 10.33 2.52
CA LYS A 359 -20.21 11.61 3.25
C LYS A 359 -19.74 11.47 4.70
N GLU A 360 -19.98 10.33 5.32
CA GLU A 360 -19.55 9.99 6.66
C GLU A 360 -18.02 9.93 6.74
N HIS A 361 -17.35 9.25 5.78
CA HIS A 361 -15.90 9.18 5.70
C HIS A 361 -15.27 10.55 5.40
N GLN A 362 -15.89 11.37 4.53
CA GLN A 362 -15.44 12.74 4.29
C GLN A 362 -15.59 13.63 5.54
N ALA A 363 -16.67 13.45 6.31
CA ALA A 363 -16.87 14.16 7.58
C ALA A 363 -15.82 13.73 8.62
N LEU A 364 -15.48 12.43 8.66
CA LEU A 364 -14.42 11.90 9.52
C LEU A 364 -13.06 12.49 9.13
N ALA A 365 -12.74 12.57 7.83
CA ALA A 365 -11.51 13.19 7.34
C ALA A 365 -11.42 14.67 7.74
N LEU A 366 -12.52 15.42 7.64
CA LEU A 366 -12.59 16.80 8.09
C LEU A 366 -12.41 16.93 9.60
N ARG A 367 -13.03 16.02 10.40
CA ARG A 367 -12.84 15.99 11.86
C ARG A 367 -11.37 15.75 12.20
N MET A 368 -10.74 14.75 11.58
CA MET A 368 -9.32 14.44 11.80
C MET A 368 -8.43 15.62 11.40
N ALA A 369 -8.70 16.27 10.27
CA ALA A 369 -7.96 17.46 9.84
C ALA A 369 -8.06 18.62 10.85
N ARG A 370 -9.24 18.82 11.44
CA ARG A 370 -9.42 19.86 12.47
C ARG A 370 -8.66 19.54 13.76
N GLU A 371 -8.66 18.31 14.19
CA GLU A 371 -7.95 17.87 15.41
C GLU A 371 -6.43 17.81 15.21
N SER A 372 -5.94 17.76 13.97
CA SER A 372 -4.51 17.83 13.65
C SER A 372 -3.92 19.26 13.69
N LEU A 373 -4.77 20.29 13.80
CA LEU A 373 -4.33 21.69 13.83
C LEU A 373 -3.88 22.08 15.24
N VAL A 374 -2.63 22.53 15.36
CA VAL A 374 -2.04 22.95 16.65
C VAL A 374 -1.87 24.47 16.67
N LEU A 375 -2.53 25.15 17.62
CA LEU A 375 -2.36 26.57 17.83
C LEU A 375 -1.07 26.85 18.63
N LEU A 376 0.03 27.19 17.96
CA LEU A 376 1.31 27.46 18.59
C LEU A 376 1.38 28.85 19.23
N GLN A 377 0.69 29.83 18.65
CA GLN A 377 0.69 31.20 19.17
C GLN A 377 -0.55 31.97 18.70
N ASN A 378 -1.12 32.82 19.56
CA ASN A 378 -2.15 33.78 19.22
C ASN A 378 -1.84 35.15 19.84
N LYS A 379 -0.79 35.81 19.32
CA LYS A 379 -0.33 37.12 19.81
C LYS A 379 -1.36 38.20 19.50
N ASN A 380 -1.69 39.02 20.49
CA ASN A 380 -2.69 40.06 20.41
C ASN A 380 -4.10 39.58 20.04
N ASN A 381 -4.42 38.31 20.27
CA ASN A 381 -5.71 37.72 19.90
C ASN A 381 -6.08 37.94 18.43
N ILE A 382 -5.11 37.82 17.51
CA ILE A 382 -5.33 38.00 16.07
C ILE A 382 -6.28 36.93 15.49
N LEU A 383 -6.33 35.75 16.09
CA LEU A 383 -7.24 34.68 15.71
C LEU A 383 -8.49 34.66 16.64
N PRO A 384 -9.70 34.41 16.08
CA PRO A 384 -10.00 34.22 14.65
C PRO A 384 -9.78 35.49 13.84
N LEU A 385 -9.37 35.36 12.57
CA LEU A 385 -9.11 36.49 11.67
C LEU A 385 -10.39 37.32 11.44
N ASN A 386 -10.25 38.64 11.49
CA ASN A 386 -11.33 39.54 11.13
C ASN A 386 -11.56 39.47 9.60
N THR A 387 -12.78 39.16 9.17
CA THR A 387 -13.16 39.02 7.76
C THR A 387 -13.15 40.31 6.96
N HIS A 388 -12.93 41.48 7.61
CA HIS A 388 -12.79 42.79 6.94
C HIS A 388 -11.32 43.14 6.60
N LEU A 389 -10.38 42.30 7.05
CA LEU A 389 -8.95 42.53 6.76
C LEU A 389 -8.59 42.07 5.35
N LYS A 390 -7.59 42.73 4.76
CA LYS A 390 -6.88 42.17 3.60
C LYS A 390 -5.95 41.06 4.09
N ILE A 391 -5.99 39.92 3.43
CA ILE A 391 -5.22 38.72 3.78
C ILE A 391 -4.29 38.38 2.64
N ALA A 392 -2.99 38.25 2.94
CA ALA A 392 -2.01 37.68 2.03
C ALA A 392 -1.88 36.17 2.28
N VAL A 393 -2.17 35.38 1.26
CA VAL A 393 -1.92 33.91 1.24
C VAL A 393 -0.65 33.70 0.42
N MET A 394 0.41 33.26 1.06
CA MET A 394 1.74 33.17 0.44
C MET A 394 2.36 31.81 0.60
N GLY A 395 3.25 31.47 -0.32
CA GLY A 395 4.03 30.24 -0.32
C GLY A 395 3.63 29.25 -1.42
N PRO A 396 4.57 28.40 -1.86
CA PRO A 396 4.37 27.50 -3.00
C PRO A 396 3.31 26.43 -2.73
N ASN A 397 3.06 26.09 -1.46
CA ASN A 397 2.09 25.06 -1.07
C ASN A 397 0.67 25.61 -0.85
N ALA A 398 0.49 26.94 -0.89
CA ALA A 398 -0.80 27.56 -0.57
C ALA A 398 -1.93 27.19 -1.56
N ASN A 399 -1.57 26.85 -2.79
CA ASN A 399 -2.51 26.42 -3.83
C ASN A 399 -2.08 25.12 -4.53
N ASP A 400 -1.46 24.20 -3.80
CA ASP A 400 -1.03 22.92 -4.33
C ASP A 400 -1.82 21.78 -3.71
N SER A 401 -2.74 21.20 -4.48
CA SER A 401 -3.55 20.07 -4.06
C SER A 401 -2.76 18.76 -3.99
N VAL A 402 -1.80 18.57 -4.90
CA VAL A 402 -1.03 17.31 -4.99
C VAL A 402 -0.09 17.16 -3.81
N MET A 403 0.56 18.24 -3.39
CA MET A 403 1.43 18.21 -2.21
C MET A 403 0.70 17.77 -0.93
N GLN A 404 -0.58 18.13 -0.80
CA GLN A 404 -1.39 17.75 0.37
C GLN A 404 -1.64 16.25 0.45
N TRP A 405 -1.61 15.51 -0.67
CA TRP A 405 -1.89 14.08 -0.67
C TRP A 405 -0.79 13.25 0.02
N GLY A 406 0.46 13.73 0.00
CA GLY A 406 1.59 12.97 0.55
C GLY A 406 1.94 11.74 -0.27
N ASN A 407 2.67 10.79 0.35
CA ASN A 407 2.99 9.51 -0.26
C ASN A 407 1.90 8.46 0.03
N TYR A 408 1.79 7.47 -0.83
CA TYR A 408 0.82 6.37 -0.73
C TYR A 408 -0.64 6.83 -0.58
N ASN A 409 -1.00 7.90 -1.26
CA ASN A 409 -2.36 8.43 -1.27
C ASN A 409 -3.30 7.66 -2.20
N GLY A 410 -4.59 7.68 -1.90
CA GLY A 410 -5.68 7.47 -2.86
C GLY A 410 -5.94 8.73 -3.70
N ILE A 411 -6.90 8.66 -4.59
CA ILE A 411 -7.36 9.82 -5.37
C ILE A 411 -8.60 10.37 -4.65
N PRO A 412 -8.53 11.56 -4.01
CA PRO A 412 -9.70 12.17 -3.40
C PRO A 412 -10.67 12.68 -4.47
N ALA A 413 -11.96 12.67 -4.16
CA ALA A 413 -12.97 13.24 -5.06
C ALA A 413 -12.77 14.75 -5.26
N HIS A 414 -12.29 15.45 -4.24
CA HIS A 414 -11.95 16.87 -4.25
C HIS A 414 -10.90 17.15 -3.17
N THR A 415 -9.97 18.06 -3.47
CA THR A 415 -8.96 18.54 -2.50
C THR A 415 -9.11 20.04 -2.36
N VAL A 416 -9.41 20.49 -1.16
CA VAL A 416 -9.50 21.93 -0.85
C VAL A 416 -8.12 22.47 -0.51
N THR A 417 -7.59 23.38 -1.33
CA THR A 417 -6.34 24.08 -1.01
C THR A 417 -6.57 25.21 0.02
N LEU A 418 -5.49 25.66 0.67
CA LEU A 418 -5.59 26.79 1.60
C LEU A 418 -6.15 28.04 0.90
N LEU A 419 -5.66 28.35 -0.30
CA LEU A 419 -6.14 29.49 -1.09
C LEU A 419 -7.62 29.35 -1.44
N GLU A 420 -8.06 28.17 -1.88
CA GLU A 420 -9.46 27.90 -2.18
C GLU A 420 -10.34 28.09 -0.93
N ALA A 421 -9.93 27.57 0.22
CA ALA A 421 -10.66 27.69 1.47
C ALA A 421 -10.78 29.17 1.93
N VAL A 422 -9.74 29.98 1.72
CA VAL A 422 -9.74 31.41 2.03
C VAL A 422 -10.67 32.17 1.06
N ARG A 423 -10.62 31.87 -0.23
CA ARG A 423 -11.51 32.43 -1.25
C ARG A 423 -12.98 32.10 -1.01
N ALA A 424 -13.28 30.93 -0.49
CA ALA A 424 -14.65 30.57 -0.11
C ALA A 424 -15.20 31.38 1.09
N LYS A 425 -14.33 32.04 1.87
CA LYS A 425 -14.68 32.79 3.08
C LYS A 425 -14.65 34.30 2.92
N LEU A 426 -13.86 34.80 2.02
CA LEU A 426 -13.57 36.25 1.87
C LEU A 426 -13.81 36.72 0.44
N PRO A 427 -14.25 37.98 0.24
CA PRO A 427 -14.33 38.60 -1.08
C PRO A 427 -12.95 38.60 -1.77
N GLU A 428 -12.90 38.35 -3.07
CA GLU A 428 -11.64 38.29 -3.85
C GLU A 428 -10.77 39.54 -3.72
N GLY A 429 -11.36 40.71 -3.66
CA GLY A 429 -10.63 41.99 -3.47
C GLY A 429 -9.92 42.16 -2.13
N GLN A 430 -10.13 41.24 -1.18
CA GLN A 430 -9.43 41.22 0.11
C GLN A 430 -8.29 40.18 0.15
N ILE A 431 -8.10 39.43 -0.92
CA ILE A 431 -7.12 38.34 -0.97
C ILE A 431 -5.97 38.75 -1.89
N ILE A 432 -4.76 38.64 -1.37
CA ILE A 432 -3.52 38.72 -2.14
C ILE A 432 -2.91 37.34 -2.14
N TYR A 433 -2.73 36.75 -3.31
CA TYR A 433 -2.04 35.46 -3.44
C TYR A 433 -0.68 35.65 -4.12
N GLU A 434 0.36 35.12 -3.51
CA GLU A 434 1.71 35.15 -4.05
C GLU A 434 2.44 33.86 -3.71
N PRO A 435 2.85 33.01 -4.68
CA PRO A 435 3.59 31.80 -4.42
C PRO A 435 4.96 32.05 -3.76
N GLY A 436 5.56 33.22 -3.95
CA GLY A 436 6.76 33.69 -3.27
C GLY A 436 8.06 33.08 -3.79
N CYS A 437 8.20 31.78 -3.70
CA CYS A 437 9.38 31.06 -4.16
C CYS A 437 9.00 29.71 -4.77
N ASP A 438 9.91 29.18 -5.59
CA ASP A 438 9.79 27.82 -6.10
C ASP A 438 10.27 26.81 -5.04
N ARG A 439 9.88 25.54 -5.22
CA ARG A 439 10.34 24.42 -4.36
C ARG A 439 11.75 23.94 -4.68
N VAL A 440 12.30 24.37 -5.82
CA VAL A 440 13.62 23.97 -6.31
C VAL A 440 14.39 25.24 -6.66
N ASP A 441 15.64 25.32 -6.21
CA ASP A 441 16.50 26.47 -6.43
C ASP A 441 16.59 26.91 -7.91
N GLY A 442 16.28 28.18 -8.14
CA GLY A 442 16.78 28.96 -9.28
C GLY A 442 16.12 28.73 -10.64
N LYS A 443 14.92 28.08 -10.70
CA LYS A 443 14.19 27.98 -11.98
C LYS A 443 12.69 28.18 -11.77
N THR A 444 12.18 29.31 -12.17
CA THR A 444 10.73 29.49 -12.35
C THR A 444 10.33 28.78 -13.63
N LEU A 445 9.44 27.80 -13.51
CA LEU A 445 8.84 27.15 -14.67
C LEU A 445 7.50 27.84 -14.96
N GLN A 446 7.43 28.54 -16.06
CA GLN A 446 6.18 29.05 -16.58
C GLN A 446 5.58 28.03 -17.53
N SER A 447 4.32 27.67 -17.32
CA SER A 447 3.60 26.84 -18.28
C SER A 447 3.36 27.64 -19.56
N LEU A 448 3.73 27.08 -20.70
CA LEU A 448 3.44 27.64 -22.02
C LEU A 448 2.23 26.92 -22.65
N PHE A 449 1.39 26.30 -21.86
CA PHE A 449 0.21 25.58 -22.33
C PHE A 449 -0.73 26.49 -23.14
N ASP A 450 -0.90 27.73 -22.74
CA ASP A 450 -1.77 28.72 -23.42
C ASP A 450 -1.27 29.10 -24.82
N GLU A 451 0.00 28.80 -25.12
CA GLU A 451 0.60 28.99 -26.44
C GLU A 451 0.48 27.77 -27.34
N CYS A 452 -0.18 26.69 -26.82
CA CYS A 452 -0.45 25.46 -27.52
C CYS A 452 -1.87 25.44 -28.09
N SER A 453 -2.01 25.02 -29.35
CA SER A 453 -3.33 24.85 -29.99
C SER A 453 -3.29 23.81 -31.10
N ILE A 454 -4.41 23.14 -31.34
CA ILE A 454 -4.57 22.20 -32.43
C ILE A 454 -5.97 22.32 -33.04
N ASN A 455 -6.08 22.25 -34.36
CA ASN A 455 -7.34 22.37 -35.08
C ASN A 455 -8.15 23.64 -34.71
N GLY A 456 -7.46 24.74 -34.40
CA GLY A 456 -8.08 26.00 -33.99
C GLY A 456 -8.64 26.03 -32.57
N LYS A 457 -8.36 24.99 -31.76
CA LYS A 457 -8.74 24.91 -30.35
C LYS A 457 -7.51 24.99 -29.45
N PRO A 458 -7.59 25.64 -28.28
CA PRO A 458 -6.50 25.69 -27.30
C PRO A 458 -6.16 24.30 -26.77
N GLY A 459 -4.89 24.09 -26.45
CA GLY A 459 -4.39 22.92 -25.78
C GLY A 459 -4.02 21.75 -26.73
N PHE A 460 -4.33 20.53 -26.33
CA PHE A 460 -3.86 19.31 -26.96
C PHE A 460 -5.02 18.42 -27.42
N LEU A 461 -4.83 17.71 -28.53
CA LEU A 461 -5.61 16.53 -28.88
C LEU A 461 -4.96 15.32 -28.22
N ALA A 462 -5.72 14.59 -27.42
CA ALA A 462 -5.32 13.32 -26.83
C ALA A 462 -6.02 12.17 -27.55
N GLU A 463 -5.28 11.16 -27.91
CA GLU A 463 -5.81 9.90 -28.48
C GLU A 463 -5.23 8.72 -27.72
N TYR A 464 -6.04 7.67 -27.53
CA TYR A 464 -5.69 6.52 -26.70
C TYR A 464 -5.95 5.21 -27.42
N TRP A 465 -5.07 4.22 -27.19
CA TRP A 465 -5.16 2.84 -27.69
C TRP A 465 -5.01 1.85 -26.54
N ASN A 466 -5.73 0.73 -26.57
CA ASN A 466 -5.59 -0.37 -25.60
C ASN A 466 -4.48 -1.36 -26.04
N ASN A 467 -3.32 -0.83 -26.40
CA ASN A 467 -2.09 -1.55 -26.69
C ASN A 467 -0.89 -0.61 -26.50
N ARG A 468 0.33 -1.14 -26.50
CA ARG A 468 1.55 -0.35 -26.26
C ARG A 468 2.08 0.37 -27.51
N ASP A 469 1.66 -0.07 -28.69
CA ASP A 469 2.29 0.30 -29.96
C ASP A 469 1.48 1.32 -30.75
N ARG A 470 0.31 1.74 -30.24
CA ARG A 470 -0.65 2.65 -30.90
C ARG A 470 -1.18 2.07 -32.23
N GLU A 471 -1.37 0.76 -32.28
CA GLU A 471 -1.92 0.06 -33.43
C GLU A 471 -3.44 -0.06 -33.38
N GLY A 472 -4.08 -0.12 -34.56
CA GLY A 472 -5.52 -0.28 -34.70
C GLY A 472 -6.30 1.01 -34.45
N GLU A 473 -7.57 0.85 -34.03
CA GLU A 473 -8.48 1.98 -33.86
C GLU A 473 -8.22 2.74 -32.55
N VAL A 474 -8.42 4.07 -32.58
CA VAL A 474 -8.41 4.94 -31.41
C VAL A 474 -9.62 4.60 -30.54
N VAL A 475 -9.35 4.18 -29.30
CA VAL A 475 -10.40 3.79 -28.33
C VAL A 475 -11.11 5.00 -27.76
N ALA A 476 -10.36 6.08 -27.53
CA ALA A 476 -10.88 7.35 -27.03
C ALA A 476 -10.05 8.51 -27.57
N ALA A 477 -10.72 9.65 -27.80
CA ALA A 477 -10.07 10.91 -28.13
C ALA A 477 -10.71 12.05 -27.34
N ASP A 478 -9.88 12.99 -26.87
CA ASP A 478 -10.34 14.14 -26.07
C ASP A 478 -9.55 15.41 -26.44
N GLN A 479 -10.20 16.58 -26.28
CA GLN A 479 -9.57 17.89 -26.39
C GLN A 479 -9.22 18.40 -24.99
N ILE A 480 -7.95 18.38 -24.65
CA ILE A 480 -7.45 18.87 -23.37
C ILE A 480 -7.22 20.38 -23.49
N SER A 481 -8.08 21.17 -22.88
CA SER A 481 -8.09 22.64 -22.97
C SER A 481 -7.49 23.35 -21.78
N THR A 482 -7.03 22.60 -20.76
CA THR A 482 -6.38 23.13 -19.55
C THR A 482 -5.07 22.42 -19.30
N PRO A 483 -4.09 23.04 -18.62
CA PRO A 483 -2.87 22.35 -18.22
C PRO A 483 -3.19 21.04 -17.48
N PHE A 484 -2.49 19.98 -17.83
CA PHE A 484 -2.77 18.64 -17.30
C PHE A 484 -1.50 17.98 -16.75
N HIS A 485 -1.72 17.17 -15.74
CA HIS A 485 -0.75 16.25 -15.19
C HIS A 485 -1.47 14.94 -14.88
N PHE A 486 -1.20 13.92 -15.67
CA PHE A 486 -1.79 12.61 -15.45
C PHE A 486 -0.87 11.76 -14.57
N ALA A 487 -1.21 11.68 -13.31
CA ALA A 487 -0.62 10.73 -12.39
C ALA A 487 -1.69 9.69 -12.04
N THR A 488 -1.76 8.61 -12.81
CA THR A 488 -2.55 7.46 -12.38
C THR A 488 -1.69 6.55 -11.54
N THR A 489 -2.15 6.24 -10.38
CA THR A 489 -1.53 5.24 -9.51
C THR A 489 -1.98 3.82 -9.86
N GLY A 490 -2.36 3.60 -11.14
CA GLY A 490 -2.77 2.29 -11.65
C GLY A 490 -4.24 1.91 -11.41
N ALA A 491 -5.08 2.87 -10.97
CA ALA A 491 -6.47 2.57 -10.64
C ALA A 491 -7.50 3.49 -11.32
N THR A 492 -7.03 4.43 -12.16
CA THR A 492 -7.91 5.35 -12.89
C THR A 492 -7.60 5.26 -14.38
N THR A 493 -8.63 5.13 -15.19
CA THR A 493 -8.50 5.21 -16.64
C THR A 493 -8.26 6.66 -17.07
N PHE A 494 -7.47 6.86 -18.12
CA PHE A 494 -7.20 8.19 -18.68
C PHE A 494 -8.41 8.77 -19.43
N ALA A 495 -9.22 7.90 -20.03
CA ALA A 495 -10.46 8.26 -20.67
C ALA A 495 -11.42 7.04 -20.66
N PRO A 496 -12.75 7.26 -20.88
CA PRO A 496 -13.70 6.15 -20.97
C PRO A 496 -13.30 5.12 -22.03
N GLY A 497 -13.29 3.83 -21.67
CA GLY A 497 -12.92 2.72 -22.55
C GLY A 497 -11.42 2.44 -22.65
N VAL A 498 -10.57 3.28 -22.06
CA VAL A 498 -9.12 3.05 -22.00
C VAL A 498 -8.79 2.09 -20.86
N GLU A 499 -8.00 1.07 -21.11
CA GLU A 499 -7.54 0.12 -20.10
C GLU A 499 -6.60 0.79 -19.09
N ILE A 500 -6.60 0.32 -17.85
CA ILE A 500 -5.71 0.81 -16.79
C ILE A 500 -4.25 0.43 -17.07
N THR A 501 -4.06 -0.71 -17.73
CA THR A 501 -2.75 -1.27 -18.08
C THR A 501 -2.73 -1.64 -19.54
N ASN A 502 -1.57 -1.68 -20.14
CA ASN A 502 -1.41 -2.06 -21.55
C ASN A 502 -2.12 -1.10 -22.53
N PHE A 503 -2.00 0.20 -22.24
CA PHE A 503 -2.48 1.25 -23.13
C PHE A 503 -1.33 2.16 -23.57
N SER A 504 -1.58 2.93 -24.62
CA SER A 504 -0.70 4.02 -25.06
C SER A 504 -1.52 5.26 -25.41
N ALA A 505 -0.86 6.41 -25.38
CA ALA A 505 -1.48 7.69 -25.70
C ALA A 505 -0.62 8.52 -26.65
N ARG A 506 -1.25 9.38 -27.43
CA ARG A 506 -0.63 10.43 -28.21
C ARG A 506 -1.25 11.77 -27.82
N TYR A 507 -0.41 12.70 -27.43
CA TYR A 507 -0.81 14.10 -27.17
C TYR A 507 -0.20 14.96 -28.26
N GLU A 508 -1.02 15.65 -29.03
CA GLU A 508 -0.59 16.45 -30.16
C GLU A 508 -1.05 17.90 -30.01
N SER A 509 -0.15 18.83 -30.27
CA SER A 509 -0.44 20.26 -30.30
C SER A 509 0.53 21.00 -31.21
N VAL A 510 0.18 22.20 -31.58
CA VAL A 510 1.07 23.16 -32.25
C VAL A 510 1.43 24.24 -31.25
N PHE A 511 2.69 24.27 -30.85
CA PHE A 511 3.24 25.31 -29.99
C PHE A 511 3.66 26.52 -30.84
N ARG A 512 3.15 27.69 -30.46
CA ARG A 512 3.47 28.98 -31.14
C ARG A 512 3.96 29.95 -30.09
N PRO A 513 5.29 30.01 -29.84
CA PRO A 513 5.84 30.86 -28.81
C PRO A 513 5.61 32.34 -29.12
N SER A 514 5.16 33.06 -28.11
CA SER A 514 5.01 34.52 -28.17
C SER A 514 6.35 35.25 -28.07
N GLN A 515 7.41 34.56 -27.58
CA GLN A 515 8.75 35.09 -27.40
C GLN A 515 9.80 34.05 -27.82
N SER A 516 10.95 34.54 -28.29
CA SER A 516 12.10 33.68 -28.55
C SER A 516 12.79 33.29 -27.24
N GLY A 517 13.12 32.03 -27.07
CA GLY A 517 13.81 31.51 -25.88
C GLY A 517 13.96 30.01 -25.90
N ASP A 518 14.62 29.48 -24.87
CA ASP A 518 14.76 28.05 -24.66
C ASP A 518 13.49 27.49 -24.00
N VAL A 519 12.96 26.41 -24.56
CA VAL A 519 11.76 25.72 -24.06
C VAL A 519 12.14 24.33 -23.62
N ALA A 520 11.75 23.95 -22.42
CA ALA A 520 11.88 22.58 -21.91
C ALA A 520 10.55 21.85 -22.04
N PHE A 521 10.55 20.70 -22.70
CA PHE A 521 9.45 19.75 -22.70
C PHE A 521 9.67 18.72 -21.58
N ARG A 522 8.67 18.51 -20.73
CA ARG A 522 8.74 17.55 -19.61
C ARG A 522 7.54 16.61 -19.64
#